data_ccf2ed2cc130ce7c0e0e4f1a3463c8f1
#
_entry.id   ccf2ed2cc130ce7c0e0e4f1a3463c8f1
#
_cell.length_a   1.000
_cell.length_b   1.000
_cell.length_c   1.000
_cell.angle_alpha   90.00
_cell.angle_beta   90.00
_cell.angle_gamma   90.00
#
_symmetry.space_group_name_H-M   'P 1'
#
loop_
_entity.id
_entity.type
_entity.pdbx_description
1 polymer ?
#
loop_
_entity_poly.entity_id
_entity_poly.type
_entity_poly.pdbx_seq_one_letter_code
_entity_poly.pdbx_strand_id
1 'polypeptide(L)'
;MKKLLAIIAVIASVFVLVACSKPKITKEQQENVVMRIGRKYDFKEIEFMSFTKDMSTGSYSLKLKVNNNSTLETVIIFDKLEFLNKKTGFLVLNPVNRFYDFERKSVLDDDTQNTDINIKYLE
;
A
#
# COMPACT_ATOMS: atom_id res chain seq x y z
N MET A 1 32.65 16.65 -30.69
CA MET A 1 31.28 17.13 -30.67
C MET A 1 30.26 16.00 -30.61
N LYS A 2 30.37 14.94 -31.39
CA LYS A 2 29.42 13.82 -31.35
C LYS A 2 29.38 13.10 -30.00
N LYS A 3 30.53 12.98 -29.31
CA LYS A 3 30.59 12.37 -27.98
C LYS A 3 29.86 13.20 -26.90
N LEU A 4 29.91 14.53 -27.03
CA LEU A 4 29.24 15.41 -26.09
C LEU A 4 27.73 15.35 -26.22
N LEU A 5 27.22 15.27 -27.44
CA LEU A 5 25.79 15.12 -27.69
C LEU A 5 25.25 13.78 -27.19
N ALA A 6 26.03 12.70 -27.34
CA ALA A 6 25.65 11.39 -26.82
C ALA A 6 25.55 11.39 -25.29
N ILE A 7 26.48 12.03 -24.61
CA ILE A 7 26.49 12.14 -23.14
C ILE A 7 25.26 12.92 -22.65
N ILE A 8 24.94 14.05 -23.31
CA ILE A 8 23.77 14.86 -22.95
C ILE A 8 22.47 14.06 -23.13
N ALA A 9 22.37 13.28 -24.21
CA ALA A 9 21.20 12.45 -24.45
C ALA A 9 21.01 11.38 -23.37
N VAL A 10 22.10 10.75 -22.92
CA VAL A 10 22.07 9.74 -21.86
C VAL A 10 21.63 10.36 -20.53
N ILE A 11 22.16 11.52 -20.17
CA ILE A 11 21.79 12.24 -18.95
C ILE A 11 20.31 12.61 -18.98
N ALA A 12 19.82 13.12 -20.10
CA ALA A 12 18.41 13.48 -20.25
C ALA A 12 17.51 12.24 -20.10
N SER A 13 17.91 11.09 -20.65
CA SER A 13 17.15 9.84 -20.53
C SER A 13 17.06 9.36 -19.08
N VAL A 14 18.16 9.43 -18.35
CA VAL A 14 18.17 9.06 -16.93
C VAL A 14 17.26 9.98 -16.12
N PHE A 15 17.26 11.28 -16.40
CA PHE A 15 16.42 12.25 -15.72
C PHE A 15 14.93 11.97 -15.95
N VAL A 16 14.54 11.64 -17.16
CA VAL A 16 13.16 11.31 -17.51
C VAL A 16 12.72 10.02 -16.79
N LEU A 17 13.57 9.00 -16.70
CA LEU A 17 13.27 7.77 -15.99
C LEU A 17 13.04 8.01 -14.49
N VAL A 18 13.84 8.86 -13.86
CA VAL A 18 13.67 9.21 -12.44
C VAL A 18 12.36 9.97 -12.24
N ALA A 19 12.03 10.93 -13.12
CA ALA A 19 10.80 11.72 -13.02
C ALA A 19 9.54 10.88 -13.21
N CYS A 20 9.63 9.77 -13.97
CA CYS A 20 8.50 8.88 -14.23
C CYS A 20 8.43 7.70 -13.28
N SER A 21 9.40 7.52 -12.37
CA SER A 21 9.36 6.38 -11.46
C SER A 21 8.30 6.57 -10.39
N LYS A 22 7.46 5.54 -10.25
CA LYS A 22 6.43 5.48 -9.22
C LYS A 22 7.05 4.98 -7.90
N PRO A 23 6.51 5.39 -6.75
CA PRO A 23 6.95 4.81 -5.49
C PRO A 23 6.71 3.31 -5.48
N LYS A 24 7.59 2.59 -4.80
CA LYS A 24 7.50 1.12 -4.72
C LYS A 24 7.14 0.70 -3.31
N ILE A 25 6.30 -0.31 -3.23
CA ILE A 25 5.97 -0.95 -1.96
C ILE A 25 6.45 -2.41 -2.05
N THR A 26 7.20 -2.85 -1.05
CA THR A 26 7.75 -4.21 -1.05
C THR A 26 6.67 -5.22 -0.68
N LYS A 27 6.94 -6.49 -0.98
CA LYS A 27 6.05 -7.58 -0.58
C LYS A 27 5.88 -7.62 0.94
N GLU A 28 6.98 -7.48 1.68
CA GLU A 28 6.95 -7.46 3.13
C GLU A 28 6.11 -6.30 3.68
N GLN A 29 6.23 -5.12 3.09
CA GLN A 29 5.42 -3.96 3.48
C GLN A 29 3.94 -4.21 3.24
N GLN A 30 3.57 -4.84 2.14
CA GLN A 30 2.20 -5.23 1.86
C GLN A 30 1.68 -6.24 2.89
N GLU A 31 2.50 -7.21 3.25
CA GLU A 31 2.16 -8.18 4.29
C GLU A 31 1.95 -7.51 5.65
N ASN A 32 2.77 -6.53 5.99
CA ASN A 32 2.61 -5.76 7.23
C ASN A 32 1.25 -5.03 7.26
N VAL A 33 0.86 -4.44 6.15
CA VAL A 33 -0.44 -3.76 6.04
C VAL A 33 -1.58 -4.75 6.22
N VAL A 34 -1.52 -5.90 5.56
CA VAL A 34 -2.55 -6.95 5.68
C VAL A 34 -2.67 -7.44 7.12
N MET A 35 -1.54 -7.66 7.78
CA MET A 35 -1.53 -8.13 9.17
C MET A 35 -2.23 -7.13 10.09
N ARG A 36 -1.94 -5.84 9.93
CA ARG A 36 -2.55 -4.79 10.73
C ARG A 36 -4.04 -4.60 10.42
N ILE A 37 -4.44 -4.74 9.16
CA ILE A 37 -5.86 -4.74 8.77
C ILE A 37 -6.57 -5.94 9.37
N GLY A 38 -5.98 -7.11 9.27
CA GLY A 38 -6.55 -8.36 9.73
C GLY A 38 -6.76 -8.43 11.24
N ARG A 39 -6.06 -7.62 12.02
CA ARG A 39 -6.28 -7.56 13.47
C ARG A 39 -7.62 -6.91 13.83
N LYS A 40 -8.09 -5.99 13.00
CA LYS A 40 -9.36 -5.30 13.23
C LYS A 40 -10.51 -5.90 12.44
N TYR A 41 -10.24 -6.45 11.27
CA TYR A 41 -11.27 -6.93 10.35
C TYR A 41 -11.07 -8.41 10.02
N ASP A 42 -12.18 -9.11 9.81
CA ASP A 42 -12.19 -10.51 9.38
C ASP A 42 -12.42 -10.56 7.87
N PHE A 43 -11.35 -10.37 7.09
CA PHE A 43 -11.39 -10.44 5.64
C PHE A 43 -10.80 -11.76 5.15
N LYS A 44 -11.26 -12.20 3.98
CA LYS A 44 -10.75 -13.42 3.32
C LYS A 44 -9.72 -13.11 2.26
N GLU A 45 -9.81 -11.94 1.62
CA GLU A 45 -8.90 -11.56 0.54
C GLU A 45 -8.65 -10.06 0.55
N ILE A 46 -7.41 -9.67 0.30
CA ILE A 46 -7.02 -8.28 0.09
C ILE A 46 -6.20 -8.21 -1.19
N GLU A 47 -6.63 -7.36 -2.13
CA GLU A 47 -5.93 -7.10 -3.37
C GLU A 47 -5.38 -5.68 -3.35
N PHE A 48 -4.07 -5.53 -3.52
CA PHE A 48 -3.43 -4.22 -3.64
C PHE A 48 -3.54 -3.75 -5.08
N MET A 49 -4.11 -2.57 -5.30
CA MET A 49 -4.43 -2.06 -6.62
C MET A 49 -3.46 -1.01 -7.12
N SER A 50 -3.03 -0.09 -6.25
CA SER A 50 -2.08 0.95 -6.63
C SER A 50 -1.40 1.54 -5.39
N PHE A 51 -0.21 2.08 -5.62
CA PHE A 51 0.56 2.79 -4.60
C PHE A 51 1.16 4.03 -5.25
N THR A 52 0.72 5.21 -4.82
CA THR A 52 1.08 6.48 -5.44
C THR A 52 1.57 7.48 -4.41
N LYS A 53 2.34 8.47 -4.86
CA LYS A 53 2.81 9.57 -4.01
C LYS A 53 2.16 10.87 -4.48
N ASP A 54 1.61 11.63 -3.53
CA ASP A 54 1.12 12.98 -3.80
C ASP A 54 2.30 13.94 -3.73
N MET A 55 2.63 14.58 -4.84
CA MET A 55 3.79 15.46 -4.93
C MET A 55 3.59 16.76 -4.14
N SER A 56 2.35 17.18 -3.92
CA SER A 56 2.06 18.41 -3.19
C SER A 56 2.18 18.25 -1.67
N THR A 57 1.75 17.10 -1.14
CA THR A 57 1.77 16.83 0.31
C THR A 57 2.92 15.93 0.72
N GLY A 58 3.50 15.16 -0.22
CA GLY A 58 4.52 14.16 0.08
C GLY A 58 3.98 12.89 0.70
N SER A 59 2.66 12.75 0.84
CA SER A 59 2.05 11.55 1.39
C SER A 59 1.90 10.45 0.34
N TYR A 60 1.70 9.22 0.81
CA TYR A 60 1.54 8.03 -0.03
C TYR A 60 0.13 7.49 0.10
N SER A 61 -0.47 7.11 -1.03
CA SER A 61 -1.81 6.54 -1.10
C SER A 61 -1.74 5.10 -1.56
N LEU A 62 -2.23 4.18 -0.73
CA LEU A 62 -2.30 2.75 -1.02
C LEU A 62 -3.75 2.38 -1.23
N LYS A 63 -4.10 2.02 -2.47
CA LYS A 63 -5.46 1.61 -2.80
C LYS A 63 -5.55 0.09 -2.78
N LEU A 64 -6.59 -0.42 -2.12
CA LEU A 64 -6.83 -1.85 -2.03
C LEU A 64 -8.31 -2.19 -2.15
N LYS A 65 -8.58 -3.43 -2.49
CA LYS A 65 -9.92 -4.00 -2.61
C LYS A 65 -9.99 -5.22 -1.71
N VAL A 66 -11.12 -5.39 -1.03
CA VAL A 66 -11.34 -6.44 -0.04
C VAL A 66 -12.34 -7.45 -0.57
N ASN A 67 -12.07 -8.74 -0.32
CA ASN A 67 -12.97 -9.85 -0.64
C ASN A 67 -13.41 -9.90 -2.11
N ASN A 68 -12.53 -9.44 -3.01
CA ASN A 68 -12.80 -9.39 -4.45
C ASN A 68 -14.11 -8.67 -4.79
N ASN A 69 -14.46 -7.66 -4.00
CA ASN A 69 -15.71 -6.91 -4.17
C ASN A 69 -15.39 -5.45 -4.50
N SER A 70 -15.81 -4.99 -5.69
CA SER A 70 -15.53 -3.64 -6.16
C SER A 70 -16.20 -2.56 -5.31
N THR A 71 -17.21 -2.89 -4.50
CA THR A 71 -17.81 -1.95 -3.56
C THR A 71 -17.00 -1.82 -2.27
N LEU A 72 -16.03 -2.70 -2.05
CA LEU A 72 -15.18 -2.71 -0.86
C LEU A 72 -13.77 -2.25 -1.18
N GLU A 73 -13.65 -1.15 -1.88
CA GLU A 73 -12.37 -0.49 -2.16
C GLU A 73 -12.12 0.60 -1.13
N THR A 74 -10.86 0.78 -0.77
CA THR A 74 -10.45 1.83 0.16
C THR A 74 -9.05 2.32 -0.17
N VAL A 75 -8.73 3.51 0.31
CA VAL A 75 -7.39 4.10 0.18
C VAL A 75 -6.87 4.40 1.58
N ILE A 76 -5.66 3.92 1.86
CA ILE A 76 -4.96 4.22 3.10
C ILE A 76 -3.86 5.24 2.79
N ILE A 77 -3.79 6.31 3.58
CA ILE A 77 -2.82 7.37 3.38
C ILE A 77 -1.73 7.26 4.44
N PHE A 78 -0.48 7.23 3.98
CA PHE A 78 0.70 7.17 4.85
C PHE A 78 1.52 8.46 4.64
N ASP A 79 1.82 9.15 5.73
CA ASP A 79 2.63 10.36 5.65
C ASP A 79 4.09 10.06 5.34
N LYS A 80 4.57 8.89 5.76
CA LYS A 80 5.96 8.46 5.57
C LYS A 80 6.02 6.99 5.21
N LEU A 81 7.01 6.61 4.40
CA LEU A 81 7.23 5.21 4.02
C LEU A 81 7.53 4.31 5.21
N GLU A 82 8.14 4.85 6.27
CA GLU A 82 8.49 4.05 7.44
C GLU A 82 7.27 3.44 8.14
N PHE A 83 6.08 4.03 7.98
CA PHE A 83 4.85 3.47 8.54
C PHE A 83 4.48 2.13 7.91
N LEU A 84 4.96 1.85 6.70
CA LEU A 84 4.75 0.56 6.04
C LEU A 84 5.58 -0.56 6.67
N ASN A 85 6.62 -0.22 7.41
CA ASN A 85 7.47 -1.18 8.10
C ASN A 85 6.92 -1.56 9.48
N LYS A 86 5.89 -0.87 9.94
CA LYS A 86 5.29 -1.11 11.24
C LYS A 86 4.50 -2.41 11.24
N LYS A 87 4.75 -3.26 12.24
CA LYS A 87 4.12 -4.59 12.36
C LYS A 87 3.12 -4.67 13.50
N THR A 88 3.01 -3.63 14.32
CA THR A 88 2.17 -3.60 15.52
C THR A 88 0.90 -2.77 15.28
N GLY A 89 -0.11 -2.99 16.13
CA GLY A 89 -1.35 -2.24 16.07
C GLY A 89 -2.28 -2.69 14.97
N PHE A 90 -3.24 -1.86 14.66
CA PHE A 90 -4.22 -2.14 13.62
C PHE A 90 -4.47 -0.89 12.77
N LEU A 91 -5.07 -1.11 11.60
CA LEU A 91 -5.46 -0.05 10.69
C LEU A 91 -6.98 0.03 10.60
N VAL A 92 -7.49 1.26 10.60
CA VAL A 92 -8.92 1.52 10.39
C VAL A 92 -9.14 1.91 8.94
N LEU A 93 -10.09 1.25 8.29
CA LEU A 93 -10.39 1.52 6.88
C LEU A 93 -11.51 2.54 6.76
N ASN A 94 -11.39 3.42 5.78
CA ASN A 94 -12.37 4.46 5.50
C ASN A 94 -13.08 4.20 4.16
N PRO A 95 -14.36 4.52 4.04
CA PRO A 95 -15.25 5.01 5.10
C PRO A 95 -15.59 3.90 6.11
N VAL A 96 -15.63 4.25 7.38
CA VAL A 96 -15.78 3.28 8.49
C VAL A 96 -17.04 2.43 8.33
N ASN A 97 -18.15 3.04 7.96
CA ASN A 97 -19.43 2.34 7.82
C ASN A 97 -19.45 1.28 6.71
N ARG A 98 -18.60 1.42 5.70
CA ARG A 98 -18.51 0.45 4.60
C ARG A 98 -18.01 -0.91 5.10
N PHE A 99 -17.20 -0.92 6.15
CA PHE A 99 -16.51 -2.11 6.64
C PHE A 99 -17.03 -2.60 8.00
N TYR A 100 -18.12 -2.04 8.51
CA TYR A 100 -18.69 -2.43 9.80
C TYR A 100 -18.99 -3.92 9.92
N ASP A 101 -19.53 -4.52 8.87
CA ASP A 101 -19.93 -5.93 8.91
C ASP A 101 -18.75 -6.87 9.05
N PHE A 102 -17.54 -6.38 8.77
CA PHE A 102 -16.31 -7.17 8.81
C PHE A 102 -15.50 -6.90 10.08
N GLU A 103 -15.87 -5.91 10.88
CA GLU A 103 -15.14 -5.60 12.11
C GLU A 103 -15.24 -6.74 13.11
N ARG A 104 -14.09 -7.09 13.70
CA ARG A 104 -14.04 -8.05 14.79
C ARG A 104 -14.63 -7.42 16.04
N LYS A 105 -15.22 -8.25 16.92
CA LYS A 105 -15.75 -7.78 18.21
C LYS A 105 -14.67 -7.14 19.08
N SER A 106 -13.45 -7.68 18.98
CA SER A 106 -12.27 -7.11 19.63
C SER A 106 -11.08 -7.21 18.70
N VAL A 107 -10.20 -6.22 18.77
CA VAL A 107 -8.96 -6.20 17.98
C VAL A 107 -8.03 -7.31 18.47
N LEU A 108 -7.40 -8.02 17.52
CA LEU A 108 -6.44 -9.07 17.85
C LEU A 108 -5.13 -8.48 18.38
N ASP A 109 -4.44 -9.25 19.21
CA ASP A 109 -3.15 -8.85 19.76
C ASP A 109 -2.06 -8.78 18.69
N ASP A 110 -1.00 -8.01 18.98
CA ASP A 110 0.16 -7.89 18.10
C ASP A 110 0.86 -9.23 17.85
N ASP A 111 0.75 -10.16 18.77
CA ASP A 111 1.34 -11.48 18.66
C ASP A 111 0.53 -12.42 17.77
N THR A 112 -0.70 -12.05 17.44
CA THR A 112 -1.56 -12.88 16.61
C THR A 112 -1.13 -12.75 15.16
N GLN A 113 -0.76 -13.86 14.55
CA GLN A 113 -0.46 -13.93 13.13
C GLN A 113 -1.72 -14.30 12.37
N ASN A 114 -2.20 -13.37 11.57
CA ASN A 114 -3.39 -13.58 10.74
C ASN A 114 -2.95 -14.01 9.35
N THR A 115 -2.83 -15.34 9.17
CA THR A 115 -2.33 -15.93 7.92
C THR A 115 -3.45 -16.40 7.00
N ASP A 116 -4.72 -16.20 7.41
CA ASP A 116 -5.87 -16.72 6.67
C ASP A 116 -6.30 -15.81 5.52
N ILE A 117 -5.72 -14.62 5.41
CA ILE A 117 -6.08 -13.66 4.37
C ILE A 117 -5.27 -13.95 3.12
N ASN A 118 -5.96 -14.18 2.00
CA ASN A 118 -5.32 -14.34 0.71
C ASN A 118 -4.92 -12.95 0.18
N ILE A 119 -3.65 -12.80 -0.20
CA ILE A 119 -3.11 -11.53 -0.63
C ILE A 119 -2.82 -11.56 -2.13
N LYS A 120 -3.37 -10.59 -2.86
CA LYS A 120 -2.96 -10.31 -4.23
C LYS A 120 -2.03 -9.10 -4.20
N TYR A 121 -0.76 -9.36 -4.41
CA TYR A 121 0.29 -8.35 -4.29
C TYR A 121 0.32 -7.40 -5.48
N LEU A 122 0.70 -6.16 -5.19
CA LEU A 122 1.07 -5.19 -6.20
C LEU A 122 2.54 -5.43 -6.58
N GLU A 123 2.78 -5.59 -7.86
CA GLU A 123 4.14 -5.81 -8.39
C GLU A 123 4.89 -4.52 -8.68
#